data_909aed890851df98142b5e8ccee9652e
#
_entry.id   909aed890851df98142b5e8ccee9652e
#
_cell.length_a   1.000
_cell.length_b   1.000
_cell.length_c   1.000
_cell.angle_alpha   90.00
_cell.angle_beta   90.00
_cell.angle_gamma   90.00
#
_symmetry.space_group_name_H-M   'P 1'
#
loop_
_entity.id
_entity.type
_entity.pdbx_description
1 polymer ?
#
loop_
_entity_poly.entity_id
_entity_poly.type
_entity_poly.pdbx_seq_one_letter_code
_entity_poly.pdbx_strand_id
1 'polypeptide(L)'
;LVLVCFAFIGFFADDLWTPRDIDSFGAAWLLAQQPLSAWLMPMGFGEMLTEAGPLTTWLSATFMLTVGEQGLGLLSNILCLRLASVFWFTLSTFAIWESAYRLAVRPEAQPIAFAFGGEARPKDFARAIADSAVLLFLATFGILTRQHEAVPDTALLAITALNLFSLTIAVKRPLIGSILAGISVTASILASTLFAGVWLLAQSLIVIATLSQSPRKRDLCLVALLLSTGLLFLIWPALSWCIDSELANRWFTQWVLTQTDYFGPAGLSTYLWFAKHSLWFLLPLWPLVLTGLFRWGRRLGQPFLFLPLVVVAVTLLGVIFSSKQSTDSVFLACIPALTVLAAFSLLTIKNGWENILDWFGLTIFSL
;
A
#
# COMPACT_ATOMS: atom_id res chain seq x y z
N LEU A 1 -3.33 6.06 -21.49
CA LEU A 1 -4.78 5.92 -21.72
C LEU A 1 -5.38 4.89 -20.74
N VAL A 2 -4.93 3.61 -20.73
CA VAL A 2 -5.49 2.52 -19.90
C VAL A 2 -5.54 2.91 -18.40
N LEU A 3 -4.48 3.48 -17.84
CA LEU A 3 -4.45 3.94 -16.45
C LEU A 3 -5.52 5.01 -16.15
N VAL A 4 -5.70 5.96 -17.06
CA VAL A 4 -6.71 7.01 -16.90
C VAL A 4 -8.11 6.42 -16.97
N CYS A 5 -8.38 5.55 -17.96
CA CYS A 5 -9.66 4.87 -18.05
C CYS A 5 -9.94 4.07 -16.77
N PHE A 6 -8.98 3.29 -16.30
CA PHE A 6 -9.14 2.50 -15.07
C PHE A 6 -9.41 3.37 -13.83
N ALA A 7 -8.66 4.47 -13.65
CA ALA A 7 -8.82 5.37 -12.51
C ALA A 7 -10.22 6.02 -12.46
N PHE A 8 -10.82 6.29 -13.63
CA PHE A 8 -12.11 6.98 -13.72
C PHE A 8 -13.29 6.07 -14.05
N ILE A 9 -13.10 4.74 -14.16
CA ILE A 9 -14.21 3.80 -14.25
C ILE A 9 -15.08 3.94 -12.99
N GLY A 10 -16.39 4.18 -13.18
CA GLY A 10 -17.32 4.39 -12.08
C GLY A 10 -17.15 5.70 -11.29
N PHE A 11 -16.22 6.58 -11.66
CA PHE A 11 -16.00 7.86 -10.97
C PHE A 11 -17.27 8.74 -10.97
N PHE A 12 -17.97 8.79 -12.06
CA PHE A 12 -19.17 9.60 -12.23
C PHE A 12 -20.47 8.93 -11.77
N ALA A 13 -20.42 7.74 -11.18
CA ALA A 13 -21.59 7.13 -10.58
C ALA A 13 -21.98 7.83 -9.27
N ASP A 14 -23.25 8.10 -9.06
CA ASP A 14 -23.76 8.83 -7.90
C ASP A 14 -23.98 7.91 -6.66
N ASP A 15 -23.84 6.59 -6.82
CA ASP A 15 -24.09 5.63 -5.77
C ASP A 15 -22.81 5.28 -4.97
N LEU A 16 -22.95 5.15 -3.68
CA LEU A 16 -21.92 4.55 -2.81
C LEU A 16 -21.99 3.03 -2.94
N TRP A 17 -20.85 2.38 -3.19
CA TRP A 17 -20.82 0.99 -3.65
C TRP A 17 -20.95 -0.05 -2.55
N THR A 18 -20.45 0.27 -1.36
CA THR A 18 -20.40 -0.67 -0.24
C THR A 18 -20.80 0.02 1.06
N PRO A 19 -21.24 -0.72 2.09
CA PRO A 19 -21.47 -0.15 3.42
C PRO A 19 -20.26 0.62 3.97
N ARG A 20 -19.04 0.14 3.67
CA ARG A 20 -17.78 0.80 4.09
C ARG A 20 -17.54 2.15 3.41
N ASP A 21 -17.98 2.31 2.16
CA ASP A 21 -17.96 3.61 1.48
C ASP A 21 -18.95 4.58 2.12
N ILE A 22 -20.10 4.09 2.56
CA ILE A 22 -21.11 4.89 3.27
C ILE A 22 -20.55 5.40 4.60
N ASP A 23 -19.89 4.53 5.35
CA ASP A 23 -19.25 4.89 6.63
C ASP A 23 -18.13 5.91 6.41
N SER A 24 -17.27 5.70 5.40
CA SER A 24 -16.20 6.62 5.03
C SER A 24 -16.74 7.97 4.57
N PHE A 25 -17.82 7.97 3.78
CA PHE A 25 -18.51 9.19 3.34
C PHE A 25 -19.08 9.95 4.53
N GLY A 26 -19.83 9.26 5.40
CA GLY A 26 -20.46 9.86 6.59
C GLY A 26 -19.42 10.50 7.52
N ALA A 27 -18.31 9.80 7.77
CA ALA A 27 -17.20 10.32 8.58
C ALA A 27 -16.57 11.57 7.96
N ALA A 28 -16.27 11.56 6.65
CA ALA A 28 -15.68 12.69 5.96
C ALA A 28 -16.63 13.89 5.86
N TRP A 29 -17.91 13.64 5.57
CA TRP A 29 -18.93 14.67 5.46
C TRP A 29 -19.20 15.36 6.80
N LEU A 30 -19.31 14.59 7.89
CA LEU A 30 -19.44 15.16 9.24
C LEU A 30 -18.21 15.97 9.62
N LEU A 31 -17.02 15.46 9.33
CA LEU A 31 -15.78 16.15 9.65
C LEU A 31 -15.64 17.49 8.89
N ALA A 32 -16.05 17.51 7.63
CA ALA A 32 -16.04 18.72 6.80
C ALA A 32 -16.95 19.85 7.33
N GLN A 33 -17.95 19.52 8.16
CA GLN A 33 -18.84 20.50 8.79
C GLN A 33 -18.33 20.97 10.17
N GLN A 34 -17.29 20.33 10.70
CA GLN A 34 -16.74 20.65 12.01
C GLN A 34 -15.55 21.61 11.92
N PRO A 35 -15.24 22.35 13.00
CA PRO A 35 -14.04 23.19 13.05
C PRO A 35 -12.77 22.31 12.97
N LEU A 36 -11.66 22.87 12.45
CA LEU A 36 -10.40 22.16 12.30
C LEU A 36 -9.85 21.53 13.59
N SER A 37 -10.22 22.06 14.75
CA SER A 37 -9.88 21.47 16.06
C SER A 37 -10.45 20.07 16.26
N ALA A 38 -11.64 19.79 15.71
CA ALA A 38 -12.27 18.48 15.78
C ALA A 38 -11.63 17.44 14.83
N TRP A 39 -10.85 17.88 13.86
CA TRP A 39 -10.20 16.98 12.91
C TRP A 39 -9.16 16.06 13.55
N LEU A 40 -8.54 16.52 14.64
CA LEU A 40 -7.52 15.73 15.33
C LEU A 40 -8.13 14.57 16.13
N MET A 41 -9.39 14.66 16.50
CA MET A 41 -10.11 13.65 17.29
C MET A 41 -11.49 13.44 16.64
N PRO A 42 -11.57 12.78 15.48
CA PRO A 42 -12.80 12.68 14.72
C PRO A 42 -13.89 11.93 15.49
N MET A 43 -15.08 12.53 15.48
CA MET A 43 -16.29 12.00 16.08
C MET A 43 -17.36 11.81 15.00
N GLY A 44 -18.10 10.73 15.05
CA GLY A 44 -19.21 10.45 14.14
C GLY A 44 -20.44 9.98 14.91
N PHE A 45 -21.59 10.61 14.70
CA PHE A 45 -22.87 10.26 15.34
C PHE A 45 -22.82 10.13 16.87
N GLY A 46 -21.95 10.90 17.54
CA GLY A 46 -21.74 10.87 18.99
C GLY A 46 -20.71 9.84 19.47
N GLU A 47 -20.13 9.05 18.58
CA GLU A 47 -19.11 8.05 18.89
C GLU A 47 -17.71 8.49 18.41
N MET A 48 -16.67 7.98 19.05
CA MET A 48 -15.28 8.22 18.67
C MET A 48 -14.91 7.30 17.50
N LEU A 49 -14.44 7.88 16.38
CA LEU A 49 -14.00 7.11 15.21
C LEU A 49 -12.57 6.59 15.44
N THR A 50 -12.46 5.45 16.11
CA THR A 50 -11.17 4.88 16.58
C THR A 50 -10.73 3.61 15.85
N GLU A 51 -11.51 3.10 14.90
CA GLU A 51 -11.18 1.87 14.16
C GLU A 51 -9.97 2.03 13.22
N ALA A 52 -9.84 3.21 12.60
CA ALA A 52 -8.71 3.56 11.76
C ALA A 52 -8.14 4.92 12.16
N GLY A 53 -6.96 5.25 11.65
CA GLY A 53 -6.41 6.60 11.79
C GLY A 53 -7.16 7.61 10.92
N PRO A 54 -7.02 8.91 11.18
CA PRO A 54 -7.83 9.96 10.57
C PRO A 54 -7.42 10.38 9.15
N LEU A 55 -6.28 9.92 8.62
CA LEU A 55 -5.68 10.43 7.38
C LEU A 55 -6.59 10.31 6.15
N THR A 56 -7.30 9.18 6.02
CA THR A 56 -8.23 8.96 4.90
C THR A 56 -9.43 9.90 4.98
N THR A 57 -9.98 10.05 6.18
CA THR A 57 -11.09 10.97 6.45
C THR A 57 -10.67 12.43 6.23
N TRP A 58 -9.45 12.82 6.68
CA TRP A 58 -8.89 14.16 6.41
C TRP A 58 -8.77 14.46 4.91
N LEU A 59 -8.27 13.50 4.13
CA LEU A 59 -8.13 13.70 2.68
C LEU A 59 -9.49 13.92 2.01
N SER A 60 -10.47 13.05 2.31
CA SER A 60 -11.80 13.14 1.74
C SER A 60 -12.54 14.42 2.16
N ALA A 61 -12.48 14.78 3.45
CA ALA A 61 -13.05 16.03 3.96
C ALA A 61 -12.38 17.27 3.34
N THR A 62 -11.05 17.23 3.12
CA THR A 62 -10.32 18.31 2.44
C THR A 62 -10.81 18.51 1.01
N PHE A 63 -11.06 17.44 0.26
CA PHE A 63 -11.65 17.56 -1.08
C PHE A 63 -13.08 18.13 -1.03
N MET A 64 -13.91 17.72 -0.06
CA MET A 64 -15.26 18.28 0.12
C MET A 64 -15.21 19.77 0.41
N LEU A 65 -14.26 20.25 1.25
CA LEU A 65 -14.08 21.66 1.60
C LEU A 65 -13.44 22.51 0.49
N THR A 66 -12.68 21.89 -0.42
CA THR A 66 -11.98 22.64 -1.46
C THR A 66 -12.76 22.66 -2.77
N VAL A 67 -12.99 21.51 -3.37
CA VAL A 67 -13.64 21.39 -4.69
C VAL A 67 -15.10 20.94 -4.60
N GLY A 68 -15.53 20.44 -3.44
CA GLY A 68 -16.89 19.95 -3.19
C GLY A 68 -17.90 21.07 -2.97
N GLU A 69 -19.12 20.68 -2.63
CA GLU A 69 -20.28 21.57 -2.41
C GLU A 69 -20.05 22.58 -1.28
N GLN A 70 -19.21 22.23 -0.31
CA GLN A 70 -18.86 23.10 0.83
C GLN A 70 -17.75 24.10 0.49
N GLY A 71 -17.10 23.98 -0.67
CA GLY A 71 -16.04 24.86 -1.15
C GLY A 71 -16.41 25.54 -2.46
N LEU A 72 -15.72 25.18 -3.55
CA LEU A 72 -15.92 25.78 -4.88
C LEU A 72 -17.22 25.31 -5.57
N GLY A 73 -17.88 24.27 -5.08
CA GLY A 73 -19.09 23.69 -5.67
C GLY A 73 -18.88 23.05 -7.05
N LEU A 74 -17.65 22.64 -7.37
CA LEU A 74 -17.33 22.04 -8.68
C LEU A 74 -17.71 20.56 -8.77
N LEU A 75 -17.71 19.86 -7.64
CA LEU A 75 -18.01 18.42 -7.53
C LEU A 75 -19.01 18.16 -6.43
N SER A 76 -19.83 17.10 -6.60
CA SER A 76 -20.63 16.60 -5.48
C SER A 76 -19.73 16.01 -4.38
N ASN A 77 -20.22 15.94 -3.15
CA ASN A 77 -19.46 15.36 -2.03
C ASN A 77 -19.11 13.88 -2.27
N ILE A 78 -19.95 13.14 -3.01
CA ILE A 78 -19.67 11.75 -3.42
C ILE A 78 -18.47 11.71 -4.39
N LEU A 79 -18.42 12.61 -5.35
CA LEU A 79 -17.29 12.71 -6.27
C LEU A 79 -15.99 13.12 -5.56
N CYS A 80 -16.07 13.92 -4.50
CA CYS A 80 -14.93 14.25 -3.65
C CYS A 80 -14.36 13.01 -2.93
N LEU A 81 -15.24 12.12 -2.44
CA LEU A 81 -14.81 10.84 -1.86
C LEU A 81 -14.10 9.97 -2.92
N ARG A 82 -14.66 9.87 -4.12
CA ARG A 82 -14.03 9.13 -5.24
C ARG A 82 -12.71 9.75 -5.68
N LEU A 83 -12.58 11.07 -5.62
CA LEU A 83 -11.32 11.74 -5.90
C LEU A 83 -10.21 11.32 -4.93
N ALA A 84 -10.54 11.05 -3.67
CA ALA A 84 -9.60 10.46 -2.71
C ALA A 84 -9.14 9.06 -3.14
N SER A 85 -10.03 8.22 -3.66
CA SER A 85 -9.65 6.91 -4.21
C SER A 85 -8.72 7.04 -5.43
N VAL A 86 -9.01 7.95 -6.35
CA VAL A 86 -8.14 8.25 -7.51
C VAL A 86 -6.77 8.75 -7.05
N PHE A 87 -6.72 9.57 -6.00
CA PHE A 87 -5.46 10.03 -5.42
C PHE A 87 -4.60 8.84 -4.90
N TRP A 88 -5.18 7.94 -4.11
CA TRP A 88 -4.48 6.76 -3.60
C TRP A 88 -4.05 5.81 -4.72
N PHE A 89 -4.89 5.62 -5.73
CA PHE A 89 -4.55 4.84 -6.92
C PHE A 89 -3.35 5.41 -7.67
N THR A 90 -3.33 6.72 -7.88
CA THR A 90 -2.23 7.40 -8.58
C THR A 90 -0.92 7.24 -7.82
N LEU A 91 -0.94 7.40 -6.49
CA LEU A 91 0.23 7.18 -5.65
C LEU A 91 0.71 5.73 -5.69
N SER A 92 -0.22 4.76 -5.66
CA SER A 92 0.10 3.33 -5.76
C SER A 92 0.82 3.02 -7.07
N THR A 93 0.23 3.45 -8.17
CA THR A 93 0.75 3.23 -9.52
C THR A 93 2.13 3.85 -9.71
N PHE A 94 2.29 5.11 -9.28
CA PHE A 94 3.58 5.80 -9.31
C PHE A 94 4.65 5.05 -8.51
N ALA A 95 4.34 4.68 -7.27
CA ALA A 95 5.29 4.02 -6.38
C ALA A 95 5.67 2.61 -6.86
N ILE A 96 4.72 1.85 -7.43
CA ILE A 96 4.98 0.54 -8.03
C ILE A 96 5.89 0.69 -9.26
N TRP A 97 5.57 1.61 -10.16
CA TRP A 97 6.36 1.86 -11.37
C TRP A 97 7.79 2.25 -11.02
N GLU A 98 7.98 3.25 -10.17
CA GLU A 98 9.29 3.72 -9.73
C GLU A 98 10.08 2.63 -8.99
N SER A 99 9.42 1.82 -8.15
CA SER A 99 10.05 0.72 -7.44
C SER A 99 10.59 -0.34 -8.42
N ALA A 100 9.76 -0.77 -9.35
CA ALA A 100 10.14 -1.74 -10.38
C ALA A 100 11.27 -1.20 -11.26
N TYR A 101 11.17 0.06 -11.72
CA TYR A 101 12.19 0.71 -12.53
C TYR A 101 13.55 0.78 -11.81
N ARG A 102 13.56 1.25 -10.55
CA ARG A 102 14.80 1.39 -9.75
C ARG A 102 15.47 0.06 -9.46
N LEU A 103 14.69 -0.98 -9.27
CA LEU A 103 15.22 -2.33 -9.09
C LEU A 103 15.72 -2.92 -10.41
N ALA A 104 14.97 -2.74 -11.50
CA ALA A 104 15.29 -3.30 -12.80
C ALA A 104 16.50 -2.64 -13.49
N VAL A 105 16.76 -1.34 -13.26
CA VAL A 105 17.94 -0.65 -13.85
C VAL A 105 19.27 -1.10 -13.24
N ARG A 106 19.26 -1.88 -12.17
CA ARG A 106 20.46 -2.35 -11.47
C ARG A 106 21.20 -3.40 -12.31
N PRO A 107 22.54 -3.41 -12.25
CA PRO A 107 23.34 -4.38 -13.01
C PRO A 107 22.96 -5.84 -12.71
N GLU A 108 22.59 -6.13 -11.44
CA GLU A 108 22.26 -7.49 -10.99
C GLU A 108 20.94 -8.01 -11.58
N ALA A 109 20.05 -7.10 -11.98
CA ALA A 109 18.76 -7.41 -12.58
C ALA A 109 18.80 -7.49 -14.11
N GLN A 110 19.89 -7.00 -14.74
CA GLN A 110 20.00 -6.98 -16.20
C GLN A 110 20.14 -8.39 -16.78
N PRO A 111 19.60 -8.63 -17.99
CA PRO A 111 19.82 -9.88 -18.71
C PRO A 111 21.31 -10.07 -19.04
N ILE A 112 21.68 -11.32 -19.27
CA ILE A 112 23.06 -11.65 -19.72
C ILE A 112 23.28 -11.03 -21.10
N ALA A 113 24.41 -10.35 -21.28
CA ALA A 113 24.78 -9.77 -22.56
C ALA A 113 24.89 -10.85 -23.64
N PHE A 114 24.38 -10.59 -24.83
CA PHE A 114 24.51 -11.48 -25.98
C PHE A 114 25.94 -11.42 -26.52
N ALA A 115 26.43 -12.54 -27.02
CA ALA A 115 27.79 -12.64 -27.56
C ALA A 115 28.07 -11.67 -28.72
N PHE A 116 27.05 -11.28 -29.47
CA PHE A 116 27.14 -10.39 -30.62
C PHE A 116 26.49 -9.02 -30.41
N GLY A 117 26.11 -8.70 -29.18
CA GLY A 117 25.36 -7.47 -28.86
C GLY A 117 23.87 -7.57 -29.26
N GLY A 118 23.16 -6.45 -29.19
CA GLY A 118 21.74 -6.37 -29.55
C GLY A 118 20.81 -6.45 -28.34
N GLU A 119 21.34 -6.52 -27.12
CA GLU A 119 20.55 -6.42 -25.89
C GLU A 119 19.94 -5.03 -25.74
N ALA A 120 18.79 -4.98 -25.08
CA ALA A 120 18.12 -3.73 -24.73
C ALA A 120 19.00 -2.87 -23.81
N ARG A 121 18.96 -1.56 -23.98
CA ARG A 121 19.63 -0.65 -23.05
C ARG A 121 19.09 -0.85 -21.64
N PRO A 122 19.92 -0.75 -20.59
CA PRO A 122 19.46 -0.96 -19.21
C PRO A 122 18.23 -0.13 -18.80
N LYS A 123 18.12 1.08 -19.32
CA LYS A 123 16.96 1.96 -19.06
C LYS A 123 15.69 1.49 -19.78
N ASP A 124 15.82 0.98 -21.00
CA ASP A 124 14.66 0.53 -21.78
C ASP A 124 14.14 -0.81 -21.24
N PHE A 125 15.06 -1.71 -20.85
CA PHE A 125 14.71 -2.91 -20.09
C PHE A 125 13.98 -2.58 -18.78
N ALA A 126 14.51 -1.62 -18.00
CA ALA A 126 13.91 -1.22 -16.73
C ALA A 126 12.52 -0.61 -16.92
N ARG A 127 12.29 0.18 -17.98
CA ARG A 127 10.95 0.69 -18.33
C ARG A 127 9.98 -0.45 -18.66
N ALA A 128 10.41 -1.41 -19.47
CA ALA A 128 9.58 -2.55 -19.84
C ALA A 128 9.13 -3.35 -18.59
N ILE A 129 10.03 -3.57 -17.62
CA ILE A 129 9.69 -4.22 -16.35
C ILE A 129 8.74 -3.36 -15.53
N ALA A 130 8.95 -2.04 -15.45
CA ALA A 130 8.09 -1.13 -14.70
C ALA A 130 6.68 -1.05 -15.31
N ASP A 131 6.59 -0.98 -16.64
CA ASP A 131 5.31 -0.97 -17.37
C ASP A 131 4.58 -2.31 -17.18
N SER A 132 5.30 -3.43 -17.24
CA SER A 132 4.74 -4.76 -16.94
C SER A 132 4.23 -4.87 -15.51
N ALA A 133 4.95 -4.28 -14.53
CA ALA A 133 4.47 -4.23 -13.15
C ALA A 133 3.15 -3.50 -13.04
N VAL A 134 3.01 -2.33 -13.66
CA VAL A 134 1.75 -1.58 -13.66
C VAL A 134 0.62 -2.34 -14.34
N LEU A 135 0.87 -2.98 -15.48
CA LEU A 135 -0.14 -3.80 -16.16
C LEU A 135 -0.58 -4.98 -15.30
N LEU A 136 0.33 -5.66 -14.63
CA LEU A 136 0.02 -6.74 -13.68
C LEU A 136 -0.75 -6.22 -12.45
N PHE A 137 -0.44 -5.02 -11.99
CA PHE A 137 -1.19 -4.35 -10.93
C PHE A 137 -2.64 -4.15 -11.33
N LEU A 138 -2.89 -3.59 -12.52
CA LEU A 138 -4.24 -3.40 -13.05
C LEU A 138 -5.00 -4.71 -13.29
N ALA A 139 -4.29 -5.75 -13.75
CA ALA A 139 -4.88 -7.06 -14.02
C ALA A 139 -5.16 -7.88 -12.75
N THR A 140 -4.76 -7.39 -11.56
CA THR A 140 -4.98 -8.11 -10.30
C THR A 140 -6.44 -8.03 -9.89
N PHE A 141 -7.07 -9.19 -9.66
CA PHE A 141 -8.49 -9.27 -9.33
C PHE A 141 -8.87 -8.44 -8.11
N GLY A 142 -8.04 -8.44 -7.06
CA GLY A 142 -8.24 -7.60 -5.87
C GLY A 142 -8.26 -6.10 -6.17
N ILE A 143 -7.49 -5.63 -7.16
CA ILE A 143 -7.51 -4.23 -7.58
C ILE A 143 -8.78 -3.91 -8.36
N LEU A 144 -9.19 -4.79 -9.28
CA LEU A 144 -10.42 -4.62 -10.04
C LEU A 144 -11.65 -4.48 -9.13
N THR A 145 -11.68 -5.20 -8.02
CA THR A 145 -12.84 -5.25 -7.12
C THR A 145 -12.82 -4.20 -6.02
N ARG A 146 -11.64 -3.70 -5.58
CA ARG A 146 -11.52 -2.89 -4.35
C ARG A 146 -10.90 -1.51 -4.52
N GLN A 147 -10.21 -1.26 -5.64
CA GLN A 147 -9.44 0.00 -5.79
C GLN A 147 -10.30 1.27 -5.81
N HIS A 148 -11.56 1.15 -6.20
CA HIS A 148 -12.48 2.29 -6.31
C HIS A 148 -13.15 2.65 -4.97
N GLU A 149 -12.99 1.82 -3.94
CA GLU A 149 -13.49 2.11 -2.59
C GLU A 149 -12.60 3.18 -1.92
N ALA A 150 -13.19 4.17 -1.27
CA ALA A 150 -12.47 5.19 -0.50
C ALA A 150 -12.34 4.79 0.98
N VAL A 151 -11.68 3.67 1.21
CA VAL A 151 -11.54 3.06 2.54
C VAL A 151 -10.07 3.07 3.00
N PRO A 152 -9.80 2.88 4.30
CA PRO A 152 -8.43 2.82 4.84
C PRO A 152 -7.51 1.82 4.15
N ASP A 153 -8.05 0.72 3.64
CA ASP A 153 -7.25 -0.34 2.99
C ASP A 153 -6.67 0.10 1.64
N THR A 154 -7.39 0.92 0.87
CA THR A 154 -6.86 1.48 -0.40
C THR A 154 -5.77 2.51 -0.14
N ALA A 155 -5.88 3.28 0.93
CA ALA A 155 -4.80 4.15 1.38
C ALA A 155 -3.59 3.32 1.86
N LEU A 156 -3.81 2.24 2.61
CA LEU A 156 -2.75 1.34 3.07
C LEU A 156 -2.01 0.68 1.91
N LEU A 157 -2.72 0.29 0.84
CA LEU A 157 -2.11 -0.18 -0.41
C LEU A 157 -1.11 0.85 -0.97
N ALA A 158 -1.54 2.13 -1.09
CA ALA A 158 -0.68 3.20 -1.60
C ALA A 158 0.53 3.45 -0.68
N ILE A 159 0.31 3.45 0.62
CA ILE A 159 1.37 3.66 1.61
C ILE A 159 2.36 2.49 1.63
N THR A 160 1.90 1.25 1.46
CA THR A 160 2.78 0.09 1.32
C THR A 160 3.62 0.17 0.04
N ALA A 161 3.03 0.63 -1.07
CA ALA A 161 3.77 0.89 -2.30
C ALA A 161 4.82 2.00 -2.11
N LEU A 162 4.49 3.09 -1.42
CA LEU A 162 5.43 4.16 -1.07
C LEU A 162 6.53 3.68 -0.13
N ASN A 163 6.23 2.79 0.82
CA ASN A 163 7.25 2.19 1.67
C ASN A 163 8.22 1.33 0.84
N LEU A 164 7.72 0.48 -0.05
CA LEU A 164 8.55 -0.28 -0.98
C LEU A 164 9.44 0.66 -1.83
N PHE A 165 8.88 1.74 -2.36
CA PHE A 165 9.62 2.77 -3.08
C PHE A 165 10.72 3.40 -2.22
N SER A 166 10.43 3.74 -0.97
CA SER A 166 11.40 4.29 -0.02
C SER A 166 12.56 3.32 0.25
N LEU A 167 12.27 2.03 0.37
CA LEU A 167 13.27 0.98 0.53
C LEU A 167 14.14 0.82 -0.74
N THR A 168 13.59 1.00 -1.93
CA THR A 168 14.40 1.02 -3.17
C THR A 168 15.34 2.21 -3.23
N ILE A 169 14.94 3.36 -2.69
CA ILE A 169 15.83 4.53 -2.52
C ILE A 169 16.94 4.21 -1.52
N ALA A 170 16.63 3.52 -0.41
CA ALA A 170 17.59 3.17 0.63
C ALA A 170 18.78 2.36 0.09
N VAL A 171 18.63 1.60 -0.99
CA VAL A 171 19.71 0.84 -1.62
C VAL A 171 20.86 1.75 -2.10
N LYS A 172 20.56 2.95 -2.62
CA LYS A 172 21.57 3.91 -3.11
C LYS A 172 21.79 5.08 -2.13
N ARG A 173 20.75 5.51 -1.46
CA ARG A 173 20.73 6.65 -0.52
C ARG A 173 20.09 6.21 0.81
N PRO A 174 20.85 5.45 1.64
CA PRO A 174 20.27 4.75 2.78
C PRO A 174 19.60 5.69 3.78
N LEU A 175 20.18 6.84 4.10
CA LEU A 175 19.59 7.78 5.05
C LEU A 175 18.28 8.37 4.55
N ILE A 176 18.22 8.81 3.29
CA ILE A 176 16.99 9.38 2.69
C ILE A 176 15.90 8.31 2.63
N GLY A 177 16.25 7.10 2.18
CA GLY A 177 15.30 5.99 2.12
C GLY A 177 14.77 5.60 3.51
N SER A 178 15.60 5.65 4.55
CA SER A 178 15.18 5.37 5.94
C SER A 178 14.19 6.43 6.47
N ILE A 179 14.45 7.71 6.20
CA ILE A 179 13.53 8.79 6.60
C ILE A 179 12.18 8.64 5.87
N LEU A 180 12.20 8.40 4.54
CA LEU A 180 10.98 8.21 3.76
C LEU A 180 10.21 6.96 4.19
N ALA A 181 10.89 5.88 4.56
CA ALA A 181 10.26 4.70 5.12
C ALA A 181 9.58 5.02 6.47
N GLY A 182 10.22 5.82 7.34
CA GLY A 182 9.61 6.27 8.59
C GLY A 182 8.36 7.14 8.37
N ILE A 183 8.37 8.00 7.38
CA ILE A 183 7.17 8.76 6.96
C ILE A 183 6.06 7.80 6.51
N SER A 184 6.39 6.76 5.72
CA SER A 184 5.41 5.76 5.28
C SER A 184 4.84 4.95 6.44
N VAL A 185 5.67 4.61 7.45
CA VAL A 185 5.21 3.93 8.68
C VAL A 185 4.22 4.81 9.44
N THR A 186 4.54 6.08 9.67
CA THR A 186 3.60 7.01 10.30
C THR A 186 2.32 7.17 9.51
N ALA A 187 2.42 7.33 8.19
CA ALA A 187 1.26 7.44 7.32
C ALA A 187 0.36 6.20 7.40
N SER A 188 0.93 4.99 7.56
CA SER A 188 0.14 3.76 7.70
C SER A 188 -0.65 3.71 9.02
N ILE A 189 -0.07 4.20 10.11
CA ILE A 189 -0.77 4.33 11.40
C ILE A 189 -1.93 5.32 11.28
N LEU A 190 -1.66 6.46 10.63
CA LEU A 190 -2.66 7.51 10.45
C LEU A 190 -3.75 7.17 9.41
N ALA A 191 -3.47 6.30 8.45
CA ALA A 191 -4.43 5.91 7.42
C ALA A 191 -5.24 4.66 7.79
N SER A 192 -4.66 3.75 8.55
CA SER A 192 -5.25 2.44 8.85
C SER A 192 -5.14 2.15 10.35
N THR A 193 -4.25 1.26 10.76
CA THR A 193 -4.15 0.77 12.14
C THR A 193 -2.73 0.86 12.68
N LEU A 194 -2.60 0.88 14.00
CA LEU A 194 -1.29 0.74 14.66
C LEU A 194 -0.61 -0.57 14.26
N PHE A 195 -1.40 -1.63 14.10
CA PHE A 195 -0.92 -2.93 13.65
C PHE A 195 -0.28 -2.86 12.25
N ALA A 196 -0.91 -2.13 11.30
CA ALA A 196 -0.33 -1.87 9.98
C ALA A 196 1.02 -1.15 10.09
N GLY A 197 1.15 -0.17 10.97
CA GLY A 197 2.41 0.52 11.23
C GLY A 197 3.50 -0.40 11.76
N VAL A 198 3.17 -1.34 12.65
CA VAL A 198 4.12 -2.29 13.23
C VAL A 198 4.75 -3.20 12.17
N TRP A 199 3.97 -3.78 11.25
CA TRP A 199 4.56 -4.63 10.22
C TRP A 199 5.24 -3.83 9.10
N LEU A 200 4.79 -2.59 8.76
CA LEU A 200 5.57 -1.70 7.90
C LEU A 200 6.91 -1.32 8.52
N LEU A 201 6.94 -1.07 9.82
CA LEU A 201 8.18 -0.81 10.54
C LEU A 201 9.09 -2.04 10.53
N ALA A 202 8.55 -3.23 10.82
CA ALA A 202 9.31 -4.47 10.84
C ALA A 202 9.97 -4.76 9.50
N GLN A 203 9.26 -4.65 8.37
CA GLN A 203 9.85 -4.85 7.06
C GLN A 203 10.93 -3.81 6.74
N SER A 204 10.73 -2.55 7.14
CA SER A 204 11.71 -1.48 6.94
C SER A 204 12.97 -1.71 7.76
N LEU A 205 12.84 -2.13 9.02
CA LEU A 205 13.95 -2.50 9.89
C LEU A 205 14.77 -3.66 9.31
N ILE A 206 14.10 -4.74 8.87
CA ILE A 206 14.77 -5.91 8.28
C ILE A 206 15.55 -5.50 7.03
N VAL A 207 14.93 -4.76 6.12
CA VAL A 207 15.57 -4.36 4.86
C VAL A 207 16.76 -3.42 5.12
N ILE A 208 16.59 -2.38 5.95
CA ILE A 208 17.66 -1.42 6.23
C ILE A 208 18.82 -2.10 6.97
N ALA A 209 18.52 -2.99 7.92
CA ALA A 209 19.54 -3.74 8.64
C ALA A 209 20.37 -4.66 7.73
N THR A 210 19.74 -5.24 6.70
CA THR A 210 20.41 -6.18 5.78
C THR A 210 21.16 -5.49 4.63
N LEU A 211 20.68 -4.34 4.16
CA LEU A 211 21.30 -3.61 3.04
C LEU A 211 22.57 -2.86 3.44
N SER A 212 22.74 -2.49 4.69
CA SER A 212 23.88 -1.67 5.14
C SER A 212 25.13 -2.51 5.38
N GLN A 213 26.18 -2.27 4.60
CA GLN A 213 27.44 -2.95 4.72
C GLN A 213 28.31 -2.49 5.92
N SER A 214 28.10 -1.26 6.40
CA SER A 214 28.83 -0.68 7.53
C SER A 214 27.95 -0.57 8.77
N PRO A 215 28.36 -1.12 9.94
CA PRO A 215 27.57 -1.04 11.18
C PRO A 215 27.17 0.39 11.53
N ARG A 216 28.11 1.34 11.49
CA ARG A 216 27.84 2.75 11.83
C ARG A 216 26.78 3.40 10.91
N LYS A 217 26.85 3.12 9.60
CA LYS A 217 25.83 3.64 8.66
C LYS A 217 24.48 2.97 8.89
N ARG A 218 24.48 1.67 9.16
CA ARG A 218 23.27 0.92 9.50
C ARG A 218 22.58 1.53 10.72
N ASP A 219 23.32 1.72 11.81
CA ASP A 219 22.76 2.24 13.06
C ASP A 219 22.21 3.66 12.87
N LEU A 220 22.92 4.52 12.12
CA LEU A 220 22.41 5.85 11.76
C LEU A 220 21.09 5.78 10.96
N CYS A 221 20.97 4.86 10.01
CA CYS A 221 19.77 4.69 9.21
C CYS A 221 18.59 4.14 10.04
N LEU A 222 18.85 3.20 10.94
CA LEU A 222 17.85 2.68 11.86
C LEU A 222 17.37 3.78 12.84
N VAL A 223 18.28 4.57 13.37
CA VAL A 223 17.92 5.73 14.19
C VAL A 223 17.09 6.75 13.39
N ALA A 224 17.48 7.05 12.17
CA ALA A 224 16.73 7.97 11.30
C ALA A 224 15.31 7.46 11.00
N LEU A 225 15.15 6.15 10.74
CA LEU A 225 13.85 5.51 10.57
C LEU A 225 12.97 5.67 11.82
N LEU A 226 13.52 5.30 12.99
CA LEU A 226 12.77 5.36 14.25
C LEU A 226 12.45 6.80 14.67
N LEU A 227 13.38 7.74 14.51
CA LEU A 227 13.14 9.14 14.81
C LEU A 227 12.10 9.76 13.88
N SER A 228 12.19 9.51 12.57
CA SER A 228 11.19 10.05 11.63
C SER A 228 9.80 9.47 11.90
N THR A 229 9.70 8.18 12.22
CA THR A 229 8.43 7.55 12.61
C THR A 229 7.90 8.17 13.90
N GLY A 230 8.71 8.19 14.97
CA GLY A 230 8.27 8.62 16.30
C GLY A 230 7.94 10.11 16.34
N LEU A 231 8.79 10.97 15.80
CA LEU A 231 8.55 12.42 15.82
C LEU A 231 7.29 12.81 15.05
N LEU A 232 7.11 12.26 13.84
CA LEU A 232 5.91 12.56 13.05
C LEU A 232 4.64 12.01 13.67
N PHE A 233 4.69 10.80 14.25
CA PHE A 233 3.54 10.24 14.94
C PHE A 233 3.16 11.05 16.17
N LEU A 234 4.13 11.51 16.98
CA LEU A 234 3.87 12.28 18.20
C LEU A 234 3.27 13.67 17.96
N ILE A 235 3.40 14.23 16.76
CA ILE A 235 2.76 15.51 16.40
C ILE A 235 1.24 15.42 16.57
N TRP A 236 0.62 14.33 16.15
CA TRP A 236 -0.83 14.16 16.21
C TRP A 236 -1.38 14.18 17.65
N PRO A 237 -0.98 13.29 18.57
CA PRO A 237 -1.44 13.37 19.96
C PRO A 237 -1.04 14.67 20.64
N ALA A 238 0.16 15.20 20.39
CA ALA A 238 0.60 16.44 21.01
C ALA A 238 -0.30 17.62 20.64
N LEU A 239 -0.66 17.78 19.38
CA LEU A 239 -1.60 18.80 18.93
C LEU A 239 -3.01 18.60 19.53
N SER A 240 -3.47 17.36 19.62
CA SER A 240 -4.75 17.03 20.23
C SER A 240 -4.81 17.45 21.71
N TRP A 241 -3.75 17.16 22.50
CA TRP A 241 -3.66 17.57 23.90
C TRP A 241 -3.53 19.07 24.09
N CYS A 242 -2.93 19.79 23.15
CA CYS A 242 -2.87 21.25 23.19
C CYS A 242 -4.27 21.90 22.99
N ILE A 243 -5.19 21.22 22.29
CA ILE A 243 -6.53 21.73 22.02
C ILE A 243 -7.47 21.41 23.16
N ASP A 244 -7.58 20.14 23.54
CA ASP A 244 -8.43 19.65 24.62
C ASP A 244 -7.78 18.40 25.25
N SER A 245 -7.15 18.58 26.41
CA SER A 245 -6.40 17.51 27.09
C SER A 245 -7.32 16.41 27.63
N GLU A 246 -8.53 16.76 28.06
CA GLU A 246 -9.48 15.79 28.62
C GLU A 246 -10.08 14.91 27.52
N LEU A 247 -10.54 15.54 26.44
CA LEU A 247 -11.06 14.81 25.27
C LEU A 247 -9.96 13.97 24.64
N ALA A 248 -8.73 14.50 24.49
CA ALA A 248 -7.60 13.79 23.95
C ALA A 248 -7.25 12.53 24.75
N ASN A 249 -7.21 12.62 26.09
CA ASN A 249 -6.99 11.45 26.95
C ASN A 249 -8.05 10.37 26.73
N ARG A 250 -9.31 10.74 26.69
CA ARG A 250 -10.41 9.79 26.44
C ARG A 250 -10.32 9.18 25.05
N TRP A 251 -10.10 10.03 24.03
CA TRP A 251 -10.05 9.58 22.63
C TRP A 251 -8.87 8.64 22.37
N PHE A 252 -7.65 9.01 22.79
CA PHE A 252 -6.47 8.16 22.60
C PHE A 252 -6.51 6.89 23.45
N THR A 253 -7.09 6.92 24.65
CA THR A 253 -7.31 5.71 25.45
C THR A 253 -8.23 4.73 24.70
N GLN A 254 -9.36 5.22 24.19
CA GLN A 254 -10.28 4.40 23.40
C GLN A 254 -9.62 3.90 22.11
N TRP A 255 -8.87 4.77 21.41
CA TRP A 255 -8.15 4.40 20.20
C TRP A 255 -7.14 3.29 20.47
N VAL A 256 -6.31 3.40 21.51
CA VAL A 256 -5.33 2.35 21.87
C VAL A 256 -6.04 1.04 22.19
N LEU A 257 -7.13 1.06 22.95
CA LEU A 257 -7.92 -0.13 23.25
C LEU A 257 -8.45 -0.80 21.97
N THR A 258 -9.03 -0.02 21.06
CA THR A 258 -9.51 -0.53 19.77
C THR A 258 -8.36 -1.10 18.93
N GLN A 259 -7.20 -0.44 18.92
CA GLN A 259 -6.03 -0.89 18.17
C GLN A 259 -5.39 -2.17 18.74
N THR A 260 -5.44 -2.39 20.05
CA THR A 260 -4.91 -3.63 20.67
C THR A 260 -5.71 -4.86 20.27
N ASP A 261 -6.99 -4.71 19.92
CA ASP A 261 -7.83 -5.80 19.44
C ASP A 261 -7.37 -6.41 18.09
N TYR A 262 -6.56 -5.67 17.33
CA TYR A 262 -6.01 -6.18 16.07
C TYR A 262 -4.83 -7.15 16.29
N PHE A 263 -4.20 -7.15 17.47
CA PHE A 263 -3.06 -8.02 17.76
C PHE A 263 -3.52 -9.36 18.31
N GLY A 264 -3.11 -10.43 17.67
CA GLY A 264 -3.33 -11.79 18.15
C GLY A 264 -3.58 -12.77 17.00
N PRO A 265 -3.50 -14.08 17.28
CA PRO A 265 -3.76 -15.09 16.29
C PRO A 265 -5.27 -15.16 15.99
N ALA A 266 -5.60 -15.26 14.72
CA ALA A 266 -6.96 -15.54 14.28
C ALA A 266 -7.31 -17.04 14.49
N GLY A 267 -8.60 -17.38 14.43
CA GLY A 267 -9.03 -18.78 14.46
C GLY A 267 -8.69 -19.55 13.18
N LEU A 268 -8.64 -20.88 13.27
CA LEU A 268 -8.35 -21.74 12.11
C LEU A 268 -9.32 -21.49 10.93
N SER A 269 -10.58 -21.26 11.21
CA SER A 269 -11.60 -20.91 10.20
C SER A 269 -11.22 -19.66 9.40
N THR A 270 -10.68 -18.64 10.08
CA THR A 270 -10.22 -17.40 9.45
C THR A 270 -9.00 -17.66 8.56
N TYR A 271 -8.05 -18.49 8.99
CA TYR A 271 -6.89 -18.85 8.16
C TYR A 271 -7.28 -19.63 6.90
N LEU A 272 -8.22 -20.57 7.01
CA LEU A 272 -8.73 -21.30 5.86
C LEU A 272 -9.48 -20.38 4.90
N TRP A 273 -10.23 -19.44 5.44
CA TRP A 273 -10.91 -18.41 4.66
C TRP A 273 -9.88 -17.54 3.91
N PHE A 274 -8.85 -17.04 4.59
CA PHE A 274 -7.78 -16.28 3.97
C PHE A 274 -7.06 -17.07 2.87
N ALA A 275 -6.69 -18.31 3.13
CA ALA A 275 -6.05 -19.17 2.14
C ALA A 275 -6.91 -19.32 0.88
N LYS A 276 -8.21 -19.55 1.04
CA LYS A 276 -9.15 -19.67 -0.09
C LYS A 276 -9.29 -18.35 -0.86
N HIS A 277 -9.46 -17.22 -0.17
CA HIS A 277 -9.71 -15.93 -0.81
C HIS A 277 -8.46 -15.34 -1.44
N SER A 278 -7.28 -15.52 -0.84
CA SER A 278 -6.02 -15.05 -1.41
C SER A 278 -5.72 -15.64 -2.79
N LEU A 279 -6.16 -16.89 -3.05
CA LEU A 279 -5.96 -17.55 -4.35
C LEU A 279 -6.64 -16.79 -5.49
N TRP A 280 -7.84 -16.27 -5.27
CA TRP A 280 -8.57 -15.49 -6.26
C TRP A 280 -8.16 -14.01 -6.25
N PHE A 281 -8.07 -13.44 -5.06
CA PHE A 281 -7.83 -12.03 -4.87
C PHE A 281 -6.47 -11.57 -5.44
N LEU A 282 -5.45 -12.41 -5.32
CA LEU A 282 -4.09 -12.14 -5.79
C LEU A 282 -3.77 -12.71 -7.18
N LEU A 283 -4.76 -13.20 -7.93
CA LEU A 283 -4.53 -13.57 -9.34
C LEU A 283 -4.30 -12.30 -10.19
N PRO A 284 -3.37 -12.35 -11.17
CA PRO A 284 -2.48 -13.44 -11.59
C PRO A 284 -1.11 -13.45 -10.88
N LEU A 285 -0.93 -12.66 -9.82
CA LEU A 285 0.40 -12.40 -9.24
C LEU A 285 1.04 -13.62 -8.60
N TRP A 286 0.33 -14.34 -7.73
CA TRP A 286 0.93 -15.42 -6.96
C TRP A 286 1.45 -16.59 -7.81
N PRO A 287 0.80 -17.06 -8.90
CA PRO A 287 1.36 -18.11 -9.74
C PRO A 287 2.65 -17.66 -10.42
N LEU A 288 2.68 -16.41 -10.90
CA LEU A 288 3.88 -15.80 -11.50
C LEU A 288 5.02 -15.72 -10.50
N VAL A 289 4.74 -15.24 -9.30
CA VAL A 289 5.75 -15.14 -8.23
C VAL A 289 6.30 -16.52 -7.87
N LEU A 290 5.46 -17.54 -7.70
CA LEU A 290 5.90 -18.90 -7.41
C LEU A 290 6.84 -19.43 -8.50
N THR A 291 6.47 -19.32 -9.78
CA THR A 291 7.33 -19.75 -10.87
C THR A 291 8.67 -19.01 -10.89
N GLY A 292 8.63 -17.70 -10.64
CA GLY A 292 9.82 -16.87 -10.51
C GLY A 292 10.72 -17.29 -9.34
N LEU A 293 10.18 -17.51 -8.16
CA LEU A 293 10.95 -17.92 -6.98
C LEU A 293 11.70 -19.25 -7.20
N PHE A 294 11.05 -20.25 -7.83
CA PHE A 294 11.72 -21.50 -8.19
C PHE A 294 12.87 -21.31 -9.16
N ARG A 295 12.73 -20.40 -10.12
CA ARG A 295 13.75 -20.13 -11.14
C ARG A 295 14.89 -19.25 -10.63
N TRP A 296 14.57 -18.24 -9.84
CA TRP A 296 15.52 -17.32 -9.27
C TRP A 296 16.18 -17.81 -7.98
N GLY A 297 15.92 -19.02 -7.50
CA GLY A 297 16.27 -19.57 -6.18
C GLY A 297 17.66 -19.18 -5.66
N ARG A 298 18.70 -19.24 -6.52
CA ARG A 298 20.08 -18.84 -6.16
C ARG A 298 20.29 -17.32 -6.10
N ARG A 299 19.35 -16.51 -6.60
CA ARG A 299 19.45 -15.05 -6.68
C ARG A 299 18.51 -14.31 -5.73
N LEU A 300 17.80 -15.02 -4.86
CA LEU A 300 16.84 -14.43 -3.92
C LEU A 300 17.46 -13.41 -2.95
N GLY A 301 18.76 -13.50 -2.69
CA GLY A 301 19.49 -12.50 -1.89
C GLY A 301 19.83 -11.20 -2.63
N GLN A 302 19.55 -11.10 -3.93
CA GLN A 302 19.80 -9.87 -4.68
C GLN A 302 18.72 -8.83 -4.38
N PRO A 303 19.06 -7.52 -4.26
CA PRO A 303 18.13 -6.48 -3.84
C PRO A 303 16.83 -6.41 -4.63
N PHE A 304 16.85 -6.71 -5.94
CA PHE A 304 15.66 -6.62 -6.80
C PHE A 304 14.62 -7.71 -6.52
N LEU A 305 15.00 -8.84 -5.89
CA LEU A 305 14.09 -9.89 -5.43
C LEU A 305 13.91 -9.83 -3.89
N PHE A 306 15.02 -9.61 -3.17
CA PHE A 306 15.03 -9.64 -1.72
C PHE A 306 14.09 -8.58 -1.11
N LEU A 307 14.16 -7.33 -1.58
CA LEU A 307 13.33 -6.24 -1.08
C LEU A 307 11.83 -6.53 -1.17
N PRO A 308 11.25 -6.76 -2.35
CA PRO A 308 9.83 -7.03 -2.44
C PRO A 308 9.45 -8.36 -1.76
N LEU A 309 10.35 -9.36 -1.71
CA LEU A 309 10.10 -10.62 -1.02
C LEU A 309 9.96 -10.42 0.49
N VAL A 310 10.83 -9.61 1.11
CA VAL A 310 10.70 -9.28 2.54
C VAL A 310 9.40 -8.55 2.82
N VAL A 311 9.03 -7.59 1.97
CA VAL A 311 7.77 -6.86 2.11
C VAL A 311 6.57 -7.83 2.05
N VAL A 312 6.52 -8.73 1.08
CA VAL A 312 5.45 -9.75 0.99
C VAL A 312 5.44 -10.65 2.21
N ALA A 313 6.59 -11.20 2.60
CA ALA A 313 6.68 -12.15 3.71
C ALA A 313 6.22 -11.52 5.03
N VAL A 314 6.68 -10.29 5.34
CA VAL A 314 6.28 -9.61 6.58
C VAL A 314 4.81 -9.21 6.55
N THR A 315 4.27 -8.78 5.40
CA THR A 315 2.86 -8.46 5.28
C THR A 315 1.99 -9.71 5.49
N LEU A 316 2.35 -10.84 4.88
CA LEU A 316 1.64 -12.12 5.09
C LEU A 316 1.72 -12.59 6.55
N LEU A 317 2.87 -12.43 7.21
CA LEU A 317 2.98 -12.69 8.64
C LEU A 317 2.06 -11.76 9.45
N GLY A 318 1.97 -10.48 9.07
CA GLY A 318 1.02 -9.55 9.66
C GLY A 318 -0.42 -10.06 9.56
N VAL A 319 -0.85 -10.54 8.39
CA VAL A 319 -2.17 -11.14 8.20
C VAL A 319 -2.41 -12.32 9.16
N ILE A 320 -1.41 -13.19 9.33
CA ILE A 320 -1.51 -14.35 10.23
C ILE A 320 -1.68 -13.93 11.69
N PHE A 321 -1.02 -12.85 12.13
CA PHE A 321 -1.08 -12.36 13.51
C PHE A 321 -2.17 -11.31 13.77
N SER A 322 -3.11 -11.13 12.85
CA SER A 322 -4.23 -10.21 13.02
C SER A 322 -5.50 -10.94 13.43
N SER A 323 -6.01 -10.64 14.63
CA SER A 323 -7.21 -11.28 15.18
C SER A 323 -8.52 -10.76 14.60
N LYS A 324 -8.57 -9.48 14.21
CA LYS A 324 -9.82 -8.76 13.88
C LYS A 324 -10.10 -8.62 12.38
N GLN A 325 -9.20 -9.07 11.51
CA GLN A 325 -9.37 -8.90 10.07
C GLN A 325 -10.18 -10.04 9.48
N SER A 326 -11.34 -9.71 8.94
CA SER A 326 -12.28 -10.65 8.32
C SER A 326 -12.56 -10.34 6.85
N THR A 327 -11.82 -9.40 6.24
CA THR A 327 -12.07 -8.95 4.87
C THR A 327 -10.88 -9.23 3.96
N ASP A 328 -11.17 -9.49 2.69
CA ASP A 328 -10.20 -9.71 1.62
C ASP A 328 -9.32 -8.47 1.33
N SER A 329 -9.78 -7.29 1.71
CA SER A 329 -9.04 -6.02 1.54
C SER A 329 -7.68 -6.00 2.25
N VAL A 330 -7.47 -6.85 3.27
CA VAL A 330 -6.17 -7.00 3.92
C VAL A 330 -5.06 -7.42 2.95
N PHE A 331 -5.42 -8.15 1.89
CA PHE A 331 -4.46 -8.57 0.87
C PHE A 331 -4.01 -7.43 -0.05
N LEU A 332 -4.72 -6.30 -0.07
CA LEU A 332 -4.32 -5.13 -0.87
C LEU A 332 -2.89 -4.69 -0.53
N ALA A 333 -2.51 -4.73 0.73
CA ALA A 333 -1.18 -4.35 1.18
C ALA A 333 -0.04 -5.25 0.65
N CYS A 334 -0.34 -6.49 0.24
CA CYS A 334 0.65 -7.39 -0.37
C CYS A 334 0.88 -7.11 -1.87
N ILE A 335 -0.12 -6.53 -2.55
CA ILE A 335 -0.14 -6.40 -4.01
C ILE A 335 1.05 -5.61 -4.56
N PRO A 336 1.48 -4.46 -4.01
CA PRO A 336 2.58 -3.71 -4.60
C PRO A 336 3.87 -4.51 -4.73
N ALA A 337 4.23 -5.24 -3.70
CA ALA A 337 5.45 -6.04 -3.70
C ALA A 337 5.32 -7.33 -4.54
N LEU A 338 4.16 -7.99 -4.49
CA LEU A 338 3.86 -9.13 -5.36
C LEU A 338 3.90 -8.75 -6.83
N THR A 339 3.39 -7.58 -7.18
CA THR A 339 3.39 -7.05 -8.56
C THR A 339 4.80 -6.86 -9.08
N VAL A 340 5.69 -6.29 -8.28
CA VAL A 340 7.10 -6.12 -8.65
C VAL A 340 7.78 -7.49 -8.82
N LEU A 341 7.57 -8.44 -7.90
CA LEU A 341 8.09 -9.80 -8.03
C LEU A 341 7.55 -10.52 -9.27
N ALA A 342 6.26 -10.38 -9.55
CA ALA A 342 5.61 -10.98 -10.71
C ALA A 342 6.19 -10.42 -12.02
N ALA A 343 6.46 -9.11 -12.10
CA ALA A 343 7.07 -8.49 -13.27
C ALA A 343 8.47 -9.07 -13.57
N PHE A 344 9.31 -9.26 -12.55
CA PHE A 344 10.58 -9.96 -12.73
C PHE A 344 10.40 -11.44 -13.08
N SER A 345 9.33 -12.06 -12.63
CA SER A 345 9.03 -13.47 -12.91
C SER A 345 8.63 -13.71 -14.36
N LEU A 346 8.06 -12.71 -15.06
CA LEU A 346 7.74 -12.79 -16.49
C LEU A 346 8.95 -13.20 -17.34
N LEU A 347 10.15 -12.74 -16.97
CA LEU A 347 11.39 -13.09 -17.66
C LEU A 347 11.74 -14.58 -17.57
N THR A 348 11.09 -15.32 -16.70
CA THR A 348 11.36 -16.74 -16.47
C THR A 348 10.34 -17.67 -17.12
N ILE A 349 9.29 -17.11 -17.73
CA ILE A 349 8.22 -17.88 -18.35
C ILE A 349 8.76 -18.59 -19.59
N LYS A 350 8.44 -19.89 -19.73
CA LYS A 350 8.73 -20.70 -20.93
C LYS A 350 7.46 -20.81 -21.79
N ASN A 351 7.67 -21.02 -23.09
CA ASN A 351 6.60 -21.35 -24.06
C ASN A 351 5.66 -22.42 -23.45
N GLY A 352 4.39 -22.13 -23.41
CA GLY A 352 3.36 -22.98 -22.81
C GLY A 352 2.63 -22.33 -21.61
N TRP A 353 3.30 -21.52 -20.81
CA TRP A 353 2.64 -20.68 -19.82
C TRP A 353 2.04 -19.40 -20.43
N GLU A 354 2.57 -18.97 -21.58
CA GLU A 354 2.05 -17.85 -22.37
C GLU A 354 0.57 -18.10 -22.70
N ASN A 355 0.22 -19.29 -23.16
CA ASN A 355 -1.16 -19.65 -23.47
C ASN A 355 -2.09 -19.56 -22.25
N ILE A 356 -1.62 -19.88 -21.04
CA ILE A 356 -2.41 -19.79 -19.81
C ILE A 356 -2.65 -18.33 -19.45
N LEU A 357 -1.64 -17.46 -19.61
CA LEU A 357 -1.78 -16.03 -19.36
C LEU A 357 -2.70 -15.36 -20.39
N ASP A 358 -2.60 -15.76 -21.65
CA ASP A 358 -3.48 -15.27 -22.72
C ASP A 358 -4.95 -15.66 -22.44
N TRP A 359 -5.19 -16.93 -22.08
CA TRP A 359 -6.53 -17.39 -21.68
C TRP A 359 -7.05 -16.66 -20.45
N PHE A 360 -6.20 -16.44 -19.45
CA PHE A 360 -6.58 -15.70 -18.24
C PHE A 360 -6.91 -14.24 -18.60
N GLY A 361 -6.09 -13.59 -19.43
CA GLY A 361 -6.34 -12.24 -19.92
C GLY A 361 -7.65 -12.14 -20.68
N LEU A 362 -7.87 -13.04 -21.64
CA LEU A 362 -9.12 -13.12 -22.40
C LEU A 362 -10.34 -13.30 -21.48
N THR A 363 -10.25 -14.16 -20.47
CA THR A 363 -11.35 -14.43 -19.54
C THR A 363 -11.69 -13.22 -18.69
N ILE A 364 -10.69 -12.53 -18.12
CA ILE A 364 -10.90 -11.35 -17.26
C ILE A 364 -11.45 -10.16 -18.08
N PHE A 365 -10.93 -9.94 -19.29
CA PHE A 365 -11.39 -8.81 -20.11
C PHE A 365 -12.66 -9.09 -20.90
N SER A 366 -13.19 -10.33 -20.84
CA SER A 366 -14.47 -10.70 -21.45
C SER A 366 -15.64 -10.76 -20.46
N LEU A 367 -15.37 -10.71 -19.17
CA LEU A 367 -16.34 -10.61 -18.08
C LEU A 367 -16.59 -9.15 -17.71
#